data_da143a5fc4a5aa4c26895305466add35
#
_entry.id   da143a5fc4a5aa4c26895305466add35
#
_cell.length_a   1.000
_cell.length_b   1.000
_cell.length_c   1.000
_cell.angle_alpha   90.00
_cell.angle_beta   90.00
_cell.angle_gamma   90.00
#
_symmetry.space_group_name_H-M   'P 1'
#
loop_
_entity.id
_entity.type
_entity.pdbx_description
1 polymer ?
#
loop_
_entity_poly.entity_id
_entity_poly.type
_entity_poly.pdbx_seq_one_letter_code
_entity_poly.pdbx_strand_id
1 'polypeptide(L)'
;MIVALAVAVIGVTACHSSPPSTPAPQQTVLPLGGLNHPAGIAVDTKGAVYVADSGNKRVVKLTSGSNSPAVLPFTGLDYPDSVAVDAAGAVYVTDDHNNRVVKLPAGSNTQTVLPFTGLNGPDGVAVDAAGAVYVADYLNHRVVKLPAGSTSQSVLPFTHLGLPRGVTVDGAGTVYVADFGSKRVVKLAAGANTQAVLPFNDLQGPIGVAVDTAGRLTVTDYFNNSAVTLAAGSCTQTVLPFTGLTGPESAAVDTAGTVYVADGENNRVVKLASAQATAPPACRQTVLPFTGLDDPWGLAVDTAGNVYVVDNGSAGDHRNRVVKLAAGSNTQTDLRFTGLGFPESVAVDTAGNTYVVDNTTNRVLKLAPESNTQTVLPFSGVAPRSVAVDIAGDVFVTDYRNNRVVKLAAGSNTPTVLPFTRLTGPDGLAVDTAGDVYVVDGDKVLKLAAGSNTQTVLPFTGLGDPQGVAVDTAGAVYVTDRDNAEVVKLAAG
;
A
#
# COMPACT_ATOMS: atom_id res chain seq x y z
N MET A 1 18.05 23.44 12.15
CA MET A 1 19.43 23.20 12.61
C MET A 1 19.55 21.70 12.78
N ILE A 2 20.06 21.03 11.76
CA ILE A 2 20.49 19.65 11.90
C ILE A 2 21.70 19.71 12.82
N VAL A 3 21.55 19.26 14.07
CA VAL A 3 22.67 19.02 14.95
C VAL A 3 23.44 17.87 14.33
N ALA A 4 24.51 18.20 13.60
CA ALA A 4 25.56 17.24 13.32
C ALA A 4 26.16 16.88 14.67
N LEU A 5 25.76 15.73 15.21
CA LEU A 5 26.41 15.11 16.36
C LEU A 5 27.80 14.68 15.88
N ALA A 6 28.79 15.52 16.13
CA ALA A 6 30.18 15.12 16.00
C ALA A 6 30.44 14.06 17.07
N VAL A 7 30.34 12.79 16.69
CA VAL A 7 30.82 11.69 17.51
C VAL A 7 32.34 11.71 17.44
N ALA A 8 32.95 12.11 18.54
CA ALA A 8 34.40 11.94 18.72
C ALA A 8 34.72 10.44 18.62
N VAL A 9 35.42 10.07 17.57
CA VAL A 9 35.98 8.73 17.39
C VAL A 9 37.07 8.54 18.43
N ILE A 10 36.74 7.96 19.59
CA ILE A 10 37.73 7.33 20.44
C ILE A 10 38.01 5.97 19.80
N GLY A 11 39.20 5.83 19.23
CA GLY A 11 39.65 4.58 18.65
C GLY A 11 39.71 3.46 19.71
N VAL A 12 38.70 2.63 19.73
CA VAL A 12 38.72 1.29 20.30
C VAL A 12 38.73 0.34 19.11
N THR A 13 39.87 -0.25 18.83
CA THR A 13 40.01 -1.41 17.95
C THR A 13 39.29 -2.58 18.60
N ALA A 14 37.96 -2.62 18.47
CA ALA A 14 37.19 -3.82 18.73
C ALA A 14 37.16 -4.63 17.43
N CYS A 15 37.67 -5.84 17.48
CA CYS A 15 37.45 -6.85 16.46
C CYS A 15 35.93 -6.97 16.25
N HIS A 16 35.39 -6.34 15.22
CA HIS A 16 34.03 -6.60 14.76
C HIS A 16 34.04 -7.97 14.09
N SER A 17 33.70 -9.01 14.87
CA SER A 17 33.08 -10.17 14.30
C SER A 17 31.72 -9.70 13.82
N SER A 18 31.53 -9.54 12.51
CA SER A 18 30.21 -9.37 11.90
C SER A 18 29.29 -10.43 12.51
N PRO A 19 28.08 -10.09 12.98
CA PRO A 19 27.14 -11.12 13.39
C PRO A 19 26.97 -12.08 12.20
N PRO A 20 26.86 -13.39 12.44
CA PRO A 20 26.67 -14.36 11.36
C PRO A 20 25.47 -13.89 10.53
N SER A 21 25.67 -13.62 9.25
CA SER A 21 24.61 -13.33 8.31
C SER A 21 23.65 -14.51 8.36
N THR A 22 22.44 -14.34 8.83
CA THR A 22 21.38 -15.35 8.65
C THR A 22 21.32 -15.64 7.16
N PRO A 23 21.50 -16.88 6.74
CA PRO A 23 21.42 -17.21 5.33
C PRO A 23 20.07 -16.77 4.78
N ALA A 24 20.05 -16.18 3.60
CA ALA A 24 18.81 -15.79 2.93
C ALA A 24 17.87 -17.01 2.86
N PRO A 25 16.56 -16.84 3.03
CA PRO A 25 15.60 -17.92 2.98
C PRO A 25 15.72 -18.66 1.64
N GLN A 26 15.95 -19.96 1.68
CA GLN A 26 16.12 -20.77 0.47
C GLN A 26 14.78 -21.32 0.01
N GLN A 27 14.47 -21.07 -1.26
CA GLN A 27 13.35 -21.70 -1.95
C GLN A 27 13.65 -23.20 -2.14
N THR A 28 12.64 -24.03 -1.92
CA THR A 28 12.70 -25.48 -2.14
C THR A 28 11.51 -25.93 -2.96
N VAL A 29 11.74 -26.76 -3.98
CA VAL A 29 10.69 -27.45 -4.73
C VAL A 29 10.26 -28.69 -3.94
N LEU A 30 8.94 -28.87 -3.74
CA LEU A 30 8.41 -30.04 -3.06
C LEU A 30 8.42 -31.27 -3.98
N PRO A 31 8.62 -32.50 -3.45
CA PRO A 31 8.65 -33.72 -4.21
C PRO A 31 7.23 -34.20 -4.59
N LEU A 32 6.51 -33.39 -5.34
CA LEU A 32 5.14 -33.62 -5.83
C LEU A 32 5.14 -33.97 -7.33
N GLY A 33 5.97 -34.87 -7.76
CA GLY A 33 6.12 -35.18 -9.19
C GLY A 33 4.80 -35.52 -9.91
N GLY A 34 4.71 -35.11 -11.19
CA GLY A 34 3.58 -35.40 -12.06
C GLY A 34 2.35 -34.53 -11.81
N LEU A 35 2.51 -33.31 -11.24
CA LEU A 35 1.48 -32.28 -11.23
C LEU A 35 1.25 -31.75 -12.64
N ASN A 36 0.02 -31.34 -12.90
CA ASN A 36 -0.39 -30.66 -14.12
C ASN A 36 -1.31 -29.50 -13.74
N HIS A 37 -0.83 -28.28 -13.90
CA HIS A 37 -1.52 -27.06 -13.51
C HIS A 37 -2.05 -27.09 -12.06
N PRO A 38 -1.17 -27.16 -11.04
CA PRO A 38 -1.59 -27.10 -9.65
C PRO A 38 -2.15 -25.73 -9.33
N ALA A 39 -3.44 -25.64 -9.01
CA ALA A 39 -4.12 -24.39 -8.75
C ALA A 39 -4.20 -24.08 -7.24
N GLY A 40 -4.84 -24.94 -6.46
CA GLY A 40 -5.03 -24.72 -5.03
C GLY A 40 -3.99 -25.38 -4.14
N ILE A 41 -3.64 -24.74 -3.03
CA ILE A 41 -2.74 -25.29 -2.02
C ILE A 41 -3.24 -25.00 -0.61
N ALA A 42 -3.15 -26.01 0.28
CA ALA A 42 -3.37 -25.86 1.71
C ALA A 42 -2.28 -26.60 2.50
N VAL A 43 -2.08 -26.18 3.73
CA VAL A 43 -1.16 -26.87 4.66
C VAL A 43 -1.86 -27.08 5.99
N ASP A 44 -1.82 -28.28 6.55
CA ASP A 44 -2.40 -28.57 7.85
C ASP A 44 -1.43 -28.23 9.01
N THR A 45 -1.94 -28.25 10.23
CA THR A 45 -1.16 -27.97 11.45
C THR A 45 0.00 -28.94 11.70
N LYS A 46 0.05 -30.06 10.99
CA LYS A 46 1.13 -31.07 11.05
C LYS A 46 2.15 -30.86 9.93
N GLY A 47 1.96 -29.83 9.08
CA GLY A 47 2.83 -29.53 7.94
C GLY A 47 2.61 -30.44 6.73
N ALA A 48 1.51 -31.20 6.64
CA ALA A 48 1.16 -31.91 5.42
C ALA A 48 0.58 -30.92 4.40
N VAL A 49 1.05 -31.01 3.15
CA VAL A 49 0.65 -30.15 2.04
C VAL A 49 -0.38 -30.87 1.18
N TYR A 50 -1.45 -30.16 0.86
CA TYR A 50 -2.55 -30.62 0.00
C TYR A 50 -2.57 -29.73 -1.25
N VAL A 51 -2.69 -30.35 -2.42
CA VAL A 51 -2.65 -29.63 -3.71
C VAL A 51 -3.83 -30.05 -4.57
N ALA A 52 -4.60 -29.11 -5.04
CA ALA A 52 -5.54 -29.31 -6.13
C ALA A 52 -4.75 -29.35 -7.44
N ASP A 53 -4.63 -30.54 -8.01
CA ASP A 53 -3.90 -30.83 -9.24
C ASP A 53 -4.90 -30.82 -10.40
N SER A 54 -5.27 -29.58 -10.81
CA SER A 54 -6.45 -29.26 -11.61
C SER A 54 -6.43 -29.94 -12.97
N GLY A 55 -5.31 -29.89 -13.66
CA GLY A 55 -5.17 -30.52 -14.97
C GLY A 55 -5.22 -32.04 -14.93
N ASN A 56 -4.96 -32.65 -13.75
CA ASN A 56 -5.09 -34.08 -13.53
C ASN A 56 -6.40 -34.47 -12.82
N LYS A 57 -7.27 -33.50 -12.52
CA LYS A 57 -8.60 -33.69 -11.90
C LYS A 57 -8.55 -34.47 -10.58
N ARG A 58 -7.54 -34.17 -9.74
CA ARG A 58 -7.28 -34.87 -8.49
C ARG A 58 -6.78 -33.94 -7.38
N VAL A 59 -6.80 -34.45 -6.16
CA VAL A 59 -6.13 -33.80 -5.03
C VAL A 59 -5.00 -34.71 -4.53
N VAL A 60 -3.83 -34.10 -4.34
CA VAL A 60 -2.62 -34.80 -3.88
C VAL A 60 -2.26 -34.30 -2.48
N LYS A 61 -1.87 -35.24 -1.60
CA LYS A 61 -1.36 -34.95 -0.26
C LYS A 61 0.09 -35.39 -0.13
N LEU A 62 0.95 -34.48 0.34
CA LEU A 62 2.32 -34.79 0.75
C LEU A 62 2.40 -34.65 2.27
N THR A 63 2.62 -35.76 2.97
CA THR A 63 2.83 -35.75 4.42
C THR A 63 4.16 -35.06 4.75
N SER A 64 4.23 -34.31 5.84
CA SER A 64 5.45 -33.66 6.29
C SER A 64 6.62 -34.66 6.42
N GLY A 65 7.77 -34.28 5.84
CA GLY A 65 8.97 -35.13 5.83
C GLY A 65 8.91 -36.31 4.86
N SER A 66 7.81 -36.51 4.13
CA SER A 66 7.70 -37.56 3.10
C SER A 66 8.20 -37.07 1.74
N ASN A 67 8.71 -38.01 0.93
CA ASN A 67 9.01 -37.78 -0.49
C ASN A 67 8.01 -38.52 -1.41
N SER A 68 6.95 -39.10 -0.84
CA SER A 68 5.97 -39.89 -1.58
C SER A 68 4.59 -39.27 -1.41
N PRO A 69 4.08 -38.53 -2.42
CA PRO A 69 2.74 -38.00 -2.39
C PRO A 69 1.68 -39.07 -2.55
N ALA A 70 0.51 -38.87 -1.95
CA ALA A 70 -0.64 -39.75 -2.06
C ALA A 70 -1.79 -39.02 -2.76
N VAL A 71 -2.50 -39.68 -3.68
CA VAL A 71 -3.74 -39.14 -4.26
C VAL A 71 -4.88 -39.40 -3.29
N LEU A 72 -5.64 -38.38 -2.96
CA LEU A 72 -6.83 -38.52 -2.10
C LEU A 72 -8.00 -39.11 -2.90
N PRO A 73 -8.88 -39.87 -2.24
CA PRO A 73 -9.95 -40.64 -2.90
C PRO A 73 -11.17 -39.78 -3.28
N PHE A 74 -10.94 -38.60 -3.84
CA PHE A 74 -12.00 -37.85 -4.49
C PHE A 74 -12.40 -38.50 -5.81
N THR A 75 -13.66 -38.38 -6.19
CA THR A 75 -14.18 -38.93 -7.43
C THR A 75 -14.98 -37.88 -8.20
N GLY A 76 -14.89 -37.95 -9.54
CA GLY A 76 -15.67 -37.08 -10.43
C GLY A 76 -15.37 -35.59 -10.28
N LEU A 77 -14.14 -35.23 -9.89
CA LEU A 77 -13.68 -33.84 -9.95
C LEU A 77 -13.50 -33.43 -11.41
N ASP A 78 -13.87 -32.18 -11.69
CA ASP A 78 -13.61 -31.55 -12.98
C ASP A 78 -13.12 -30.12 -12.74
N TYR A 79 -11.83 -29.92 -12.93
CA TYR A 79 -11.11 -28.69 -12.63
C TYR A 79 -11.21 -28.33 -11.12
N PRO A 80 -10.63 -29.13 -10.20
CA PRO A 80 -10.52 -28.75 -8.79
C PRO A 80 -9.60 -27.55 -8.67
N ASP A 81 -10.15 -26.40 -8.23
CA ASP A 81 -9.43 -25.13 -8.28
C ASP A 81 -8.78 -24.81 -6.94
N SER A 82 -9.49 -24.92 -5.84
CA SER A 82 -8.95 -24.64 -4.52
C SER A 82 -9.14 -25.78 -3.55
N VAL A 83 -8.27 -25.83 -2.54
CA VAL A 83 -8.32 -26.82 -1.46
C VAL A 83 -8.15 -26.13 -0.11
N ALA A 84 -8.93 -26.54 0.87
CA ALA A 84 -8.77 -26.17 2.28
C ALA A 84 -8.78 -27.41 3.16
N VAL A 85 -8.17 -27.31 4.34
CA VAL A 85 -8.15 -28.38 5.33
C VAL A 85 -8.52 -27.85 6.70
N ASP A 86 -9.46 -28.50 7.39
CA ASP A 86 -9.83 -28.12 8.76
C ASP A 86 -8.89 -28.74 9.81
N ALA A 87 -9.04 -28.31 11.06
CA ALA A 87 -8.24 -28.80 12.17
C ALA A 87 -8.40 -30.31 12.45
N ALA A 88 -9.51 -30.90 12.03
CA ALA A 88 -9.77 -32.34 12.12
C ALA A 88 -9.12 -33.12 10.96
N GLY A 89 -8.61 -32.44 9.94
CA GLY A 89 -8.00 -33.02 8.76
C GLY A 89 -9.00 -33.40 7.65
N ALA A 90 -10.24 -32.89 7.70
CA ALA A 90 -11.14 -33.02 6.58
C ALA A 90 -10.74 -32.02 5.47
N VAL A 91 -10.82 -32.47 4.23
CA VAL A 91 -10.39 -31.74 3.05
C VAL A 91 -11.60 -31.25 2.28
N TYR A 92 -11.58 -29.95 1.94
CA TYR A 92 -12.63 -29.27 1.17
C TYR A 92 -12.04 -28.85 -0.17
N VAL A 93 -12.79 -29.03 -1.24
CA VAL A 93 -12.33 -28.74 -2.61
C VAL A 93 -13.43 -28.03 -3.37
N THR A 94 -13.11 -26.93 -4.02
CA THR A 94 -13.95 -26.36 -5.07
C THR A 94 -13.79 -27.18 -6.33
N ASP A 95 -14.87 -27.60 -6.91
CA ASP A 95 -14.97 -28.39 -8.12
C ASP A 95 -15.61 -27.51 -9.19
N ASP A 96 -14.80 -26.65 -9.79
CA ASP A 96 -15.19 -25.46 -10.54
C ASP A 96 -16.17 -25.79 -11.67
N HIS A 97 -15.80 -26.65 -12.60
CA HIS A 97 -16.64 -27.00 -13.74
C HIS A 97 -17.92 -27.76 -13.34
N ASN A 98 -17.96 -28.35 -12.16
CA ASN A 98 -19.15 -28.96 -11.61
C ASN A 98 -19.99 -28.01 -10.72
N ASN A 99 -19.57 -26.76 -10.55
CA ASN A 99 -20.24 -25.73 -9.75
C ASN A 99 -20.60 -26.21 -8.32
N ARG A 100 -19.69 -26.90 -7.65
CA ARG A 100 -19.92 -27.47 -6.32
C ARG A 100 -18.68 -27.39 -5.43
N VAL A 101 -18.90 -27.62 -4.16
CA VAL A 101 -17.85 -27.85 -3.18
C VAL A 101 -18.00 -29.25 -2.61
N VAL A 102 -16.92 -30.01 -2.58
CA VAL A 102 -16.91 -31.37 -2.03
C VAL A 102 -16.04 -31.43 -0.78
N LYS A 103 -16.45 -32.22 0.20
CA LYS A 103 -15.75 -32.49 1.45
C LYS A 103 -15.39 -33.97 1.54
N LEU A 104 -14.13 -34.25 1.87
CA LEU A 104 -13.65 -35.58 2.24
C LEU A 104 -13.33 -35.56 3.74
N PRO A 105 -14.10 -36.24 4.60
CA PRO A 105 -13.78 -36.35 6.02
C PRO A 105 -12.41 -37.02 6.25
N ALA A 106 -11.73 -36.67 7.34
CA ALA A 106 -10.43 -37.21 7.67
C ALA A 106 -10.48 -38.75 7.76
N GLY A 107 -9.60 -39.43 7.03
CA GLY A 107 -9.52 -40.89 6.98
C GLY A 107 -10.67 -41.59 6.25
N SER A 108 -11.59 -40.86 5.64
CA SER A 108 -12.68 -41.40 4.84
C SER A 108 -12.24 -41.63 3.40
N ASN A 109 -12.88 -42.61 2.77
CA ASN A 109 -12.80 -42.83 1.32
C ASN A 109 -14.06 -42.36 0.60
N THR A 110 -14.97 -41.71 1.32
CA THR A 110 -16.26 -41.25 0.77
C THR A 110 -16.38 -39.74 0.93
N GLN A 111 -16.46 -39.04 -0.19
CA GLN A 111 -16.71 -37.61 -0.23
C GLN A 111 -18.20 -37.28 -0.08
N THR A 112 -18.49 -36.07 0.33
CA THR A 112 -19.85 -35.50 0.37
C THR A 112 -19.86 -34.17 -0.39
N VAL A 113 -20.95 -33.90 -1.12
CA VAL A 113 -21.18 -32.58 -1.71
C VAL A 113 -21.78 -31.67 -0.66
N LEU A 114 -21.20 -30.49 -0.46
CA LEU A 114 -21.77 -29.51 0.47
C LEU A 114 -23.00 -28.83 -0.13
N PRO A 115 -24.01 -28.49 0.69
CA PRO A 115 -25.30 -27.98 0.22
C PRO A 115 -25.27 -26.51 -0.19
N PHE A 116 -24.26 -26.09 -0.91
CA PHE A 116 -24.24 -24.80 -1.57
C PHE A 116 -25.23 -24.81 -2.75
N THR A 117 -25.85 -23.67 -3.01
CA THR A 117 -26.80 -23.50 -4.11
C THR A 117 -26.43 -22.31 -4.99
N GLY A 118 -26.59 -22.48 -6.31
CA GLY A 118 -26.38 -21.42 -7.29
C GLY A 118 -24.92 -20.92 -7.35
N LEU A 119 -23.94 -21.78 -7.07
CA LEU A 119 -22.55 -21.49 -7.36
C LEU A 119 -22.35 -21.45 -8.88
N ASN A 120 -21.43 -20.58 -9.33
CA ASN A 120 -21.05 -20.46 -10.73
C ASN A 120 -19.55 -20.16 -10.80
N GLY A 121 -18.74 -21.17 -11.17
CA GLY A 121 -17.30 -21.10 -11.14
C GLY A 121 -16.79 -20.87 -9.69
N PRO A 122 -17.02 -21.78 -8.71
CA PRO A 122 -16.47 -21.60 -7.37
C PRO A 122 -14.94 -21.80 -7.40
N ASP A 123 -14.21 -20.73 -7.17
CA ASP A 123 -12.74 -20.68 -7.23
C ASP A 123 -12.15 -20.95 -5.82
N GLY A 124 -12.00 -19.96 -4.96
CA GLY A 124 -11.39 -20.13 -3.64
C GLY A 124 -12.29 -20.76 -2.59
N VAL A 125 -11.73 -21.58 -1.70
CA VAL A 125 -12.39 -22.13 -0.53
C VAL A 125 -11.57 -21.93 0.74
N ALA A 126 -12.22 -21.56 1.85
CA ALA A 126 -11.63 -21.53 3.18
C ALA A 126 -12.58 -22.16 4.20
N VAL A 127 -12.03 -22.60 5.32
CA VAL A 127 -12.77 -23.15 6.46
C VAL A 127 -12.29 -22.49 7.75
N ASP A 128 -13.21 -22.00 8.57
CA ASP A 128 -12.88 -21.44 9.87
C ASP A 128 -12.77 -22.51 10.98
N ALA A 129 -12.29 -22.09 12.15
CA ALA A 129 -12.14 -22.99 13.30
C ALA A 129 -13.47 -23.59 13.80
N ALA A 130 -14.60 -22.96 13.49
CA ALA A 130 -15.92 -23.47 13.80
C ALA A 130 -16.45 -24.44 12.74
N GLY A 131 -15.73 -24.62 11.63
CA GLY A 131 -16.09 -25.49 10.51
C GLY A 131 -17.06 -24.85 9.50
N ALA A 132 -17.25 -23.53 9.56
CA ALA A 132 -17.98 -22.84 8.50
C ALA A 132 -17.10 -22.72 7.25
N VAL A 133 -17.71 -22.91 6.09
CA VAL A 133 -17.03 -22.92 4.79
C VAL A 133 -17.36 -21.65 4.03
N TYR A 134 -16.33 -21.01 3.52
CA TYR A 134 -16.38 -19.78 2.73
C TYR A 134 -15.94 -20.08 1.30
N VAL A 135 -16.67 -19.55 0.32
CA VAL A 135 -16.41 -19.81 -1.10
C VAL A 135 -16.42 -18.51 -1.88
N ALA A 136 -15.37 -18.26 -2.65
CA ALA A 136 -15.36 -17.24 -3.68
C ALA A 136 -16.13 -17.77 -4.89
N ASP A 137 -17.31 -17.23 -5.12
CA ASP A 137 -18.24 -17.60 -6.19
C ASP A 137 -17.95 -16.67 -7.38
N TYR A 138 -16.91 -17.02 -8.13
CA TYR A 138 -16.16 -16.19 -9.05
C TYR A 138 -17.03 -15.49 -10.10
N LEU A 139 -17.83 -16.24 -10.86
CA LEU A 139 -18.67 -15.69 -11.92
C LEU A 139 -19.96 -15.03 -11.38
N ASN A 140 -20.27 -15.21 -10.11
CA ASN A 140 -21.38 -14.50 -9.44
C ASN A 140 -20.90 -13.26 -8.67
N HIS A 141 -19.62 -12.92 -8.73
CA HIS A 141 -19.03 -11.72 -8.10
C HIS A 141 -19.35 -11.59 -6.60
N ARG A 142 -19.36 -12.70 -5.86
CA ARG A 142 -19.73 -12.74 -4.45
C ARG A 142 -18.89 -13.73 -3.64
N VAL A 143 -18.95 -13.60 -2.34
CA VAL A 143 -18.46 -14.63 -1.41
C VAL A 143 -19.65 -15.17 -0.62
N VAL A 144 -19.76 -16.49 -0.55
CA VAL A 144 -20.80 -17.16 0.21
C VAL A 144 -20.22 -17.91 1.40
N LYS A 145 -20.98 -17.97 2.49
CA LYS A 145 -20.64 -18.68 3.73
C LYS A 145 -21.70 -19.73 4.01
N LEU A 146 -21.27 -20.96 4.30
CA LEU A 146 -22.08 -22.06 4.79
C LEU A 146 -21.65 -22.36 6.24
N PRO A 147 -22.48 -22.08 7.25
CA PRO A 147 -22.18 -22.44 8.63
C PRO A 147 -22.04 -23.96 8.81
N ALA A 148 -21.21 -24.40 9.76
CA ALA A 148 -21.00 -25.82 10.03
C ALA A 148 -22.32 -26.56 10.31
N GLY A 149 -22.56 -27.66 9.60
CA GLY A 149 -23.78 -28.47 9.72
C GLY A 149 -25.05 -27.81 9.19
N SER A 150 -24.96 -26.61 8.63
CA SER A 150 -26.10 -25.93 8.01
C SER A 150 -26.37 -26.45 6.59
N THR A 151 -27.65 -26.36 6.17
CA THR A 151 -28.05 -26.53 4.78
C THR A 151 -28.33 -25.19 4.08
N SER A 152 -28.19 -24.08 4.81
CA SER A 152 -28.47 -22.73 4.30
C SER A 152 -27.24 -21.90 4.30
N GLN A 153 -26.84 -21.42 3.11
CA GLN A 153 -25.76 -20.48 2.91
C GLN A 153 -26.21 -19.03 3.09
N SER A 154 -25.28 -18.12 3.33
CA SER A 154 -25.47 -16.67 3.29
C SER A 154 -24.47 -16.02 2.35
N VAL A 155 -24.87 -14.92 1.72
CA VAL A 155 -23.94 -14.07 0.96
C VAL A 155 -23.31 -13.07 1.93
N LEU A 156 -21.98 -12.96 1.91
CA LEU A 156 -21.29 -11.96 2.71
C LEU A 156 -21.42 -10.56 2.10
N PRO A 157 -21.50 -9.49 2.90
CA PRO A 157 -21.78 -8.13 2.44
C PRO A 157 -20.54 -7.44 1.81
N PHE A 158 -19.82 -8.16 0.97
CA PHE A 158 -18.85 -7.55 0.08
C PHE A 158 -19.55 -6.78 -1.03
N THR A 159 -18.99 -5.66 -1.45
CA THR A 159 -19.53 -4.81 -2.51
C THR A 159 -18.53 -4.64 -3.65
N HIS A 160 -19.04 -4.60 -4.89
CA HIS A 160 -18.22 -4.34 -6.09
C HIS A 160 -17.02 -5.29 -6.24
N LEU A 161 -17.19 -6.57 -5.94
CA LEU A 161 -16.19 -7.57 -6.29
C LEU A 161 -16.14 -7.73 -7.81
N GLY A 162 -14.94 -7.65 -8.38
CA GLY A 162 -14.75 -7.75 -9.82
C GLY A 162 -14.79 -9.19 -10.32
N LEU A 163 -14.02 -10.05 -9.79
CA LEU A 163 -13.94 -11.50 -10.05
C LEU A 163 -13.19 -12.10 -8.86
N PRO A 164 -13.85 -12.37 -7.72
CA PRO A 164 -13.19 -12.87 -6.52
C PRO A 164 -12.65 -14.28 -6.74
N ARG A 165 -11.36 -14.48 -6.56
CA ARG A 165 -10.71 -15.77 -6.67
C ARG A 165 -10.37 -16.35 -5.30
N GLY A 166 -9.25 -15.97 -4.72
CA GLY A 166 -8.85 -16.49 -3.41
C GLY A 166 -9.70 -15.96 -2.26
N VAL A 167 -10.01 -16.83 -1.31
CA VAL A 167 -10.63 -16.46 -0.03
C VAL A 167 -9.88 -17.12 1.12
N THR A 168 -9.69 -16.39 2.22
CA THR A 168 -9.18 -16.95 3.47
C THR A 168 -9.87 -16.30 4.67
N VAL A 169 -9.79 -16.93 5.82
CA VAL A 169 -10.40 -16.45 7.06
C VAL A 169 -9.40 -16.58 8.22
N ASP A 170 -9.25 -15.55 9.02
CA ASP A 170 -8.37 -15.58 10.20
C ASP A 170 -9.07 -16.15 11.44
N GLY A 171 -8.31 -16.33 12.52
CA GLY A 171 -8.83 -16.82 13.80
C GLY A 171 -9.85 -15.90 14.48
N ALA A 172 -9.96 -14.64 14.08
CA ALA A 172 -10.96 -13.68 14.53
C ALA A 172 -12.23 -13.69 13.67
N GLY A 173 -12.25 -14.47 12.59
CA GLY A 173 -13.36 -14.56 11.65
C GLY A 173 -13.38 -13.44 10.61
N THR A 174 -12.28 -12.68 10.45
CA THR A 174 -12.13 -11.72 9.35
C THR A 174 -11.91 -12.48 8.05
N VAL A 175 -12.69 -12.17 7.03
CA VAL A 175 -12.58 -12.78 5.70
C VAL A 175 -11.80 -11.87 4.79
N TYR A 176 -10.82 -12.43 4.08
CA TYR A 176 -9.97 -11.76 3.11
C TYR A 176 -10.22 -12.34 1.73
N VAL A 177 -10.27 -11.49 0.71
CA VAL A 177 -10.59 -11.89 -0.66
C VAL A 177 -9.59 -11.27 -1.63
N ALA A 178 -9.01 -12.09 -2.47
CA ALA A 178 -8.27 -11.65 -3.66
C ALA A 178 -9.29 -11.33 -4.77
N ASP A 179 -9.51 -10.05 -5.01
CA ASP A 179 -10.46 -9.54 -6.01
C ASP A 179 -9.70 -9.30 -7.32
N PHE A 180 -9.54 -10.38 -8.08
CA PHE A 180 -8.72 -10.45 -9.29
C PHE A 180 -9.11 -9.39 -10.33
N GLY A 181 -10.40 -9.27 -10.64
CA GLY A 181 -10.87 -8.34 -11.66
C GLY A 181 -10.71 -6.87 -11.27
N SER A 182 -10.66 -6.59 -9.96
CA SER A 182 -10.40 -5.22 -9.45
C SER A 182 -8.94 -5.01 -9.02
N LYS A 183 -8.06 -5.99 -9.23
CA LYS A 183 -6.62 -5.96 -8.92
C LYS A 183 -6.31 -5.53 -7.48
N ARG A 184 -7.08 -6.00 -6.51
CA ARG A 184 -6.99 -5.60 -5.10
C ARG A 184 -7.24 -6.77 -4.16
N VAL A 185 -6.90 -6.58 -2.90
CA VAL A 185 -7.31 -7.47 -1.81
C VAL A 185 -8.22 -6.70 -0.87
N VAL A 186 -9.35 -7.29 -0.53
CA VAL A 186 -10.32 -6.69 0.40
C VAL A 186 -10.49 -7.56 1.63
N LYS A 187 -10.88 -6.95 2.75
CA LYS A 187 -11.23 -7.67 3.99
C LYS A 187 -12.58 -7.24 4.51
N LEU A 188 -13.26 -8.19 5.16
CA LEU A 188 -14.49 -7.97 5.90
C LEU A 188 -14.30 -8.50 7.31
N ALA A 189 -14.32 -7.64 8.32
CA ALA A 189 -14.24 -8.06 9.71
C ALA A 189 -15.48 -8.86 10.12
N ALA A 190 -15.33 -9.76 11.09
CA ALA A 190 -16.44 -10.55 11.60
C ALA A 190 -17.60 -9.65 12.06
N GLY A 191 -18.80 -9.89 11.52
CA GLY A 191 -20.01 -9.12 11.83
C GLY A 191 -20.07 -7.71 11.23
N ALA A 192 -19.07 -7.29 10.45
CA ALA A 192 -19.11 -6.02 9.74
C ALA A 192 -19.99 -6.08 8.50
N ASN A 193 -20.57 -4.93 8.14
CA ASN A 193 -21.37 -4.76 6.91
C ASN A 193 -20.61 -3.95 5.83
N THR A 194 -19.38 -3.54 6.11
CA THR A 194 -18.54 -2.76 5.20
C THR A 194 -17.16 -3.39 5.08
N GLN A 195 -16.72 -3.57 3.86
CA GLN A 195 -15.36 -4.06 3.55
C GLN A 195 -14.33 -2.94 3.64
N ALA A 196 -13.07 -3.30 3.79
CA ALA A 196 -11.94 -2.40 3.63
C ALA A 196 -11.00 -2.93 2.55
N VAL A 197 -10.46 -2.03 1.73
CA VAL A 197 -9.39 -2.35 0.77
C VAL A 197 -8.06 -2.37 1.52
N LEU A 198 -7.24 -3.37 1.26
CA LEU A 198 -5.91 -3.48 1.87
C LEU A 198 -4.85 -2.77 1.02
N PRO A 199 -3.82 -2.19 1.64
CA PRO A 199 -2.82 -1.36 0.98
C PRO A 199 -1.75 -2.21 0.26
N PHE A 200 -2.19 -3.09 -0.63
CA PHE A 200 -1.33 -3.70 -1.62
C PHE A 200 -1.19 -2.76 -2.81
N ASN A 201 0.00 -2.66 -3.35
CA ASN A 201 0.32 -1.83 -4.50
C ASN A 201 0.70 -2.70 -5.70
N ASP A 202 0.41 -2.22 -6.90
CA ASP A 202 0.84 -2.80 -8.19
C ASP A 202 0.43 -4.26 -8.43
N LEU A 203 -0.63 -4.74 -7.78
CA LEU A 203 -1.18 -6.03 -8.08
C LEU A 203 -1.75 -6.04 -9.51
N GLN A 204 -1.36 -7.02 -10.32
CA GLN A 204 -1.88 -7.17 -11.69
C GLN A 204 -2.88 -8.32 -11.83
N GLY A 205 -2.74 -9.35 -10.99
CA GLY A 205 -3.64 -10.49 -10.98
C GLY A 205 -3.59 -11.21 -9.64
N PRO A 206 -4.13 -10.63 -8.54
CA PRO A 206 -4.18 -11.31 -7.25
C PRO A 206 -5.12 -12.51 -7.32
N ILE A 207 -4.57 -13.71 -7.15
CA ILE A 207 -5.34 -14.97 -7.17
C ILE A 207 -5.41 -15.59 -5.78
N GLY A 208 -4.31 -16.11 -5.27
CA GLY A 208 -4.26 -16.74 -3.96
C GLY A 208 -4.13 -15.72 -2.84
N VAL A 209 -4.79 -15.95 -1.72
CA VAL A 209 -4.62 -15.21 -0.48
C VAL A 209 -4.57 -16.16 0.71
N ALA A 210 -3.55 -16.03 1.55
CA ALA A 210 -3.39 -16.78 2.79
C ALA A 210 -3.11 -15.84 3.96
N VAL A 211 -3.58 -16.20 5.15
CA VAL A 211 -3.33 -15.46 6.39
C VAL A 211 -2.63 -16.37 7.40
N ASP A 212 -1.54 -15.88 8.02
CA ASP A 212 -0.88 -16.61 9.10
C ASP A 212 -1.48 -16.27 10.49
N THR A 213 -1.01 -16.95 11.52
CA THR A 213 -1.47 -16.74 12.91
C THR A 213 -1.13 -15.36 13.47
N ALA A 214 -0.18 -14.64 12.86
CA ALA A 214 0.18 -13.27 13.21
C ALA A 214 -0.64 -12.23 12.44
N GLY A 215 -1.57 -12.66 11.57
CA GLY A 215 -2.40 -11.79 10.72
C GLY A 215 -1.65 -11.24 9.51
N ARG A 216 -0.48 -11.80 9.16
CA ARG A 216 0.24 -11.46 7.95
C ARG A 216 -0.44 -12.12 6.76
N LEU A 217 -0.69 -11.34 5.73
CA LEU A 217 -1.25 -11.84 4.47
C LEU A 217 -0.15 -12.15 3.47
N THR A 218 -0.33 -13.24 2.75
CA THR A 218 0.47 -13.59 1.57
C THR A 218 -0.47 -13.67 0.37
N VAL A 219 -0.13 -13.01 -0.72
CA VAL A 219 -0.91 -12.94 -1.95
C VAL A 219 -0.06 -13.38 -3.12
N THR A 220 -0.57 -14.25 -3.97
CA THR A 220 0.04 -14.55 -5.27
C THR A 220 -0.47 -13.56 -6.30
N ASP A 221 0.44 -13.02 -7.07
CA ASP A 221 0.15 -12.10 -8.16
C ASP A 221 0.52 -12.75 -9.48
N TYR A 222 -0.46 -13.29 -10.15
CA TYR A 222 -0.33 -14.18 -11.31
C TYR A 222 0.45 -13.51 -12.45
N PHE A 223 0.03 -12.30 -12.87
CA PHE A 223 0.65 -11.63 -14.00
C PHE A 223 2.02 -11.01 -13.67
N ASN A 224 2.28 -10.71 -12.41
CA ASN A 224 3.60 -10.26 -11.97
C ASN A 224 4.56 -11.43 -11.65
N ASN A 225 4.11 -12.68 -11.76
CA ASN A 225 4.90 -13.87 -11.45
C ASN A 225 5.55 -13.78 -10.06
N SER A 226 4.82 -13.29 -9.07
CA SER A 226 5.35 -12.99 -7.75
C SER A 226 4.41 -13.42 -6.63
N ALA A 227 4.95 -13.51 -5.44
CA ALA A 227 4.17 -13.58 -4.22
C ALA A 227 4.59 -12.41 -3.32
N VAL A 228 3.61 -11.71 -2.80
CA VAL A 228 3.81 -10.54 -1.94
C VAL A 228 3.22 -10.78 -0.56
N THR A 229 3.79 -10.17 0.47
CA THR A 229 3.27 -10.27 1.82
C THR A 229 3.04 -8.89 2.43
N LEU A 230 1.99 -8.79 3.25
CA LEU A 230 1.62 -7.61 4.00
C LEU A 230 1.47 -7.99 5.47
N ALA A 231 2.30 -7.43 6.34
CA ALA A 231 2.16 -7.66 7.78
C ALA A 231 0.88 -7.01 8.32
N ALA A 232 0.33 -7.58 9.40
CA ALA A 232 -0.87 -7.03 10.04
C ALA A 232 -0.67 -5.56 10.41
N GLY A 233 -1.57 -4.70 9.93
CA GLY A 233 -1.51 -3.26 10.19
C GLY A 233 -0.40 -2.50 9.44
N SER A 234 0.36 -3.16 8.56
CA SER A 234 1.34 -2.52 7.69
C SER A 234 0.68 -1.84 6.49
N CYS A 235 1.31 -0.80 5.95
CA CYS A 235 0.99 -0.20 4.65
C CYS A 235 2.06 -0.47 3.60
N THR A 236 3.07 -1.26 3.93
CA THR A 236 4.14 -1.60 3.01
C THR A 236 4.15 -3.10 2.77
N GLN A 237 3.91 -3.50 1.54
CA GLN A 237 4.07 -4.87 1.12
C GLN A 237 5.55 -5.21 0.90
N THR A 238 5.87 -6.49 0.98
CA THR A 238 7.20 -7.03 0.68
C THR A 238 7.05 -8.11 -0.37
N VAL A 239 7.82 -8.03 -1.45
CA VAL A 239 7.92 -9.11 -2.43
C VAL A 239 8.73 -10.25 -1.81
N LEU A 240 8.17 -11.44 -1.79
CA LEU A 240 8.88 -12.61 -1.28
C LEU A 240 9.94 -13.07 -2.29
N PRO A 241 11.14 -13.49 -1.82
CA PRO A 241 12.26 -13.83 -2.69
C PRO A 241 12.13 -15.21 -3.35
N PHE A 242 10.95 -15.51 -3.90
CA PHE A 242 10.80 -16.64 -4.80
C PHE A 242 11.49 -16.36 -6.13
N THR A 243 12.02 -17.40 -6.73
CA THR A 243 12.69 -17.31 -8.04
C THR A 243 12.02 -18.21 -9.05
N GLY A 244 11.85 -17.70 -10.29
CA GLY A 244 11.32 -18.46 -11.42
C GLY A 244 9.88 -18.93 -11.21
N LEU A 245 9.04 -18.16 -10.51
CA LEU A 245 7.59 -18.38 -10.54
C LEU A 245 7.05 -18.02 -11.92
N THR A 246 6.05 -18.80 -12.36
CA THR A 246 5.28 -18.50 -13.59
C THR A 246 3.83 -18.87 -13.34
N GLY A 247 2.95 -17.88 -13.43
CA GLY A 247 1.54 -18.07 -13.14
C GLY A 247 1.29 -18.66 -11.74
N PRO A 248 1.74 -18.01 -10.64
CA PRO A 248 1.48 -18.52 -9.30
C PRO A 248 -0.01 -18.40 -8.96
N GLU A 249 -0.67 -19.54 -8.74
CA GLU A 249 -2.12 -19.61 -8.55
C GLU A 249 -2.53 -19.39 -7.09
N SER A 250 -1.93 -20.11 -6.15
CA SER A 250 -2.36 -20.12 -4.76
C SER A 250 -1.20 -20.10 -3.79
N ALA A 251 -1.46 -19.59 -2.59
CA ALA A 251 -0.51 -19.61 -1.48
C ALA A 251 -1.13 -20.24 -0.23
N ALA A 252 -0.27 -20.90 0.57
CA ALA A 252 -0.58 -21.34 1.92
C ALA A 252 0.57 -20.99 2.86
N VAL A 253 0.26 -20.80 4.15
CA VAL A 253 1.25 -20.50 5.17
C VAL A 253 1.08 -21.47 6.33
N ASP A 254 2.16 -22.12 6.76
CA ASP A 254 2.12 -23.00 7.93
C ASP A 254 2.29 -22.23 9.24
N THR A 255 2.14 -22.91 10.37
CA THR A 255 2.25 -22.32 11.71
C THR A 255 3.66 -21.80 12.05
N ALA A 256 4.69 -22.23 11.28
CA ALA A 256 6.05 -21.72 11.39
C ALA A 256 6.29 -20.48 10.50
N GLY A 257 5.30 -20.07 9.71
CA GLY A 257 5.39 -18.96 8.78
C GLY A 257 6.09 -19.30 7.45
N THR A 258 6.27 -20.59 7.16
CA THR A 258 6.76 -21.03 5.85
C THR A 258 5.67 -20.79 4.81
N VAL A 259 6.02 -20.12 3.72
CA VAL A 259 5.11 -19.85 2.61
C VAL A 259 5.25 -20.92 1.55
N TYR A 260 4.13 -21.46 1.12
CA TYR A 260 4.02 -22.43 0.03
C TYR A 260 3.27 -21.77 -1.13
N VAL A 261 3.73 -21.99 -2.35
CA VAL A 261 3.11 -21.45 -3.58
C VAL A 261 2.88 -22.56 -4.58
N ALA A 262 1.66 -22.66 -5.10
CA ALA A 262 1.34 -23.43 -6.28
C ALA A 262 1.79 -22.63 -7.51
N ASP A 263 2.87 -23.08 -8.15
CA ASP A 263 3.49 -22.45 -9.32
C ASP A 263 2.93 -23.13 -10.58
N GLY A 264 1.71 -22.66 -10.95
CA GLY A 264 0.78 -23.38 -11.82
C GLY A 264 1.35 -23.73 -13.18
N GLU A 265 1.88 -22.77 -13.91
CA GLU A 265 2.44 -22.99 -15.24
C GLU A 265 3.75 -23.78 -15.23
N ASN A 266 4.47 -23.76 -14.11
CA ASN A 266 5.67 -24.59 -13.93
C ASN A 266 5.35 -26.01 -13.42
N ASN A 267 4.11 -26.33 -13.18
CA ASN A 267 3.66 -27.66 -12.72
C ASN A 267 4.38 -28.13 -11.44
N ARG A 268 4.61 -27.21 -10.49
CA ARG A 268 5.34 -27.51 -9.25
C ARG A 268 4.75 -26.76 -8.06
N VAL A 269 5.11 -27.21 -6.88
CA VAL A 269 4.91 -26.45 -5.64
C VAL A 269 6.27 -26.08 -5.07
N VAL A 270 6.44 -24.83 -4.72
CA VAL A 270 7.64 -24.30 -4.09
C VAL A 270 7.32 -23.83 -2.69
N LYS A 271 8.30 -23.91 -1.79
CA LYS A 271 8.21 -23.32 -0.45
C LYS A 271 9.40 -22.43 -0.15
N LEU A 272 9.14 -21.43 0.65
CA LEU A 272 10.14 -20.50 1.19
C LEU A 272 10.05 -20.54 2.70
N ALA A 273 11.14 -20.95 3.37
CA ALA A 273 11.19 -20.88 4.83
C ALA A 273 11.03 -19.44 5.31
N SER A 274 10.35 -19.25 6.43
CA SER A 274 10.13 -17.92 7.00
C SER A 274 11.47 -17.23 7.28
N ALA A 275 11.73 -16.11 6.57
CA ALA A 275 12.59 -15.09 7.14
C ALA A 275 11.72 -14.34 8.15
N GLN A 276 12.08 -14.35 9.43
CA GLN A 276 11.45 -13.49 10.43
C GLN A 276 11.70 -12.03 10.02
N ALA A 277 10.79 -11.48 9.23
CA ALA A 277 10.77 -10.06 8.99
C ALA A 277 10.37 -9.38 10.31
N THR A 278 11.24 -8.52 10.81
CA THR A 278 10.84 -7.55 11.85
C THR A 278 9.59 -6.84 11.34
N ALA A 279 8.53 -6.84 12.13
CA ALA A 279 7.28 -6.22 11.74
C ALA A 279 7.54 -4.76 11.32
N PRO A 280 7.18 -4.37 10.08
CA PRO A 280 7.26 -2.96 9.70
C PRO A 280 6.33 -2.13 10.59
N PRO A 281 6.61 -0.83 10.78
CA PRO A 281 5.78 0.02 11.62
C PRO A 281 4.33 -0.01 11.14
N ALA A 282 3.40 -0.13 12.08
CA ALA A 282 1.98 -0.18 11.79
C ALA A 282 1.53 1.14 11.15
N CYS A 283 0.86 1.08 10.01
CA CYS A 283 0.15 2.21 9.45
C CYS A 283 -1.10 2.51 10.28
N ARG A 284 -1.05 3.60 11.02
CA ARG A 284 -2.24 4.16 11.65
C ARG A 284 -2.60 5.44 10.92
N GLN A 285 -3.65 5.40 10.14
CA GLN A 285 -4.30 6.64 9.75
C GLN A 285 -4.92 7.24 11.01
N THR A 286 -4.54 8.47 11.33
CA THR A 286 -5.08 9.22 12.46
C THR A 286 -5.64 10.51 11.91
N VAL A 287 -6.88 10.81 12.23
CA VAL A 287 -7.44 12.15 12.00
C VAL A 287 -6.79 13.07 13.01
N LEU A 288 -6.06 14.07 12.51
CA LEU A 288 -5.45 15.07 13.39
C LEU A 288 -6.54 15.92 14.02
N PRO A 289 -6.41 16.29 15.31
CA PRO A 289 -7.46 16.96 16.08
C PRO A 289 -7.56 18.46 15.76
N PHE A 290 -7.54 18.82 14.48
CA PHE A 290 -7.92 20.15 14.06
C PHE A 290 -9.41 20.37 14.27
N THR A 291 -9.80 21.54 14.67
CA THR A 291 -11.19 21.92 14.88
C THR A 291 -11.53 23.19 14.09
N GLY A 292 -12.73 23.21 13.50
CA GLY A 292 -13.22 24.38 12.78
C GLY A 292 -12.40 24.73 11.54
N LEU A 293 -11.77 23.75 10.87
CA LEU A 293 -11.32 23.91 9.49
C LEU A 293 -12.55 23.90 8.59
N ASP A 294 -12.55 24.80 7.61
CA ASP A 294 -13.69 24.97 6.67
C ASP A 294 -13.29 24.53 5.26
N ASP A 295 -12.23 25.11 4.72
CA ASP A 295 -11.71 24.81 3.38
C ASP A 295 -10.18 24.71 3.43
N PRO A 296 -9.61 23.59 3.92
CA PRO A 296 -8.16 23.43 4.05
C PRO A 296 -7.51 23.18 2.70
N TRP A 297 -6.47 23.95 2.36
CA TRP A 297 -5.72 23.87 1.10
C TRP A 297 -4.28 23.45 1.29
N GLY A 298 -3.42 24.35 1.73
CA GLY A 298 -1.98 24.10 1.85
C GLY A 298 -1.61 23.42 3.17
N LEU A 299 -0.65 22.52 3.11
CA LEU A 299 -0.15 21.75 4.25
C LEU A 299 1.38 21.82 4.31
N ALA A 300 1.95 21.99 5.51
CA ALA A 300 3.37 21.82 5.77
C ALA A 300 3.60 21.14 7.11
N VAL A 301 4.74 20.45 7.24
CA VAL A 301 5.19 19.84 8.49
C VAL A 301 6.62 20.27 8.77
N ASP A 302 6.90 20.74 9.99
CA ASP A 302 8.25 21.10 10.39
C ASP A 302 9.05 19.90 10.93
N THR A 303 10.34 20.11 11.20
CA THR A 303 11.25 19.05 11.69
C THR A 303 10.90 18.54 13.10
N ALA A 304 10.08 19.25 13.85
CA ALA A 304 9.56 18.84 15.16
C ALA A 304 8.25 18.04 15.04
N GLY A 305 7.69 17.90 13.81
CA GLY A 305 6.43 17.23 13.55
C GLY A 305 5.19 18.09 13.79
N ASN A 306 5.34 19.40 13.95
CA ASN A 306 4.19 20.30 13.98
C ASN A 306 3.59 20.42 12.58
N VAL A 307 2.26 20.42 12.51
CA VAL A 307 1.51 20.48 11.26
C VAL A 307 0.90 21.87 11.09
N TYR A 308 1.05 22.44 9.91
CA TYR A 308 0.56 23.76 9.54
C TYR A 308 -0.44 23.61 8.39
N VAL A 309 -1.60 24.21 8.49
CA VAL A 309 -2.67 24.12 7.50
C VAL A 309 -3.14 25.53 7.13
N VAL A 310 -3.22 25.79 5.84
CA VAL A 310 -3.95 26.94 5.32
C VAL A 310 -5.42 26.59 5.29
N ASP A 311 -6.25 27.42 5.90
CA ASP A 311 -7.70 27.24 6.01
C ASP A 311 -8.40 28.46 5.45
N ASN A 312 -9.07 28.29 4.32
CA ASN A 312 -9.88 29.32 3.69
C ASN A 312 -11.29 29.25 4.27
N GLY A 313 -11.77 30.31 4.87
CA GLY A 313 -13.14 30.36 5.36
C GLY A 313 -14.15 30.30 4.22
N SER A 314 -15.30 29.68 4.46
CA SER A 314 -16.41 29.68 3.51
C SER A 314 -16.85 31.06 3.14
N ALA A 315 -17.55 31.21 2.02
CA ALA A 315 -17.97 32.52 1.43
C ALA A 315 -18.75 33.44 2.35
N GLY A 316 -19.09 33.03 3.56
CA GLY A 316 -19.80 33.81 4.56
C GLY A 316 -19.00 34.27 5.78
N ASP A 317 -17.89 33.57 6.12
CA ASP A 317 -17.14 33.82 7.36
C ASP A 317 -15.75 34.44 7.13
N HIS A 318 -15.21 34.39 5.90
CA HIS A 318 -13.94 35.02 5.44
C HIS A 318 -12.76 34.87 6.44
N ARG A 319 -12.71 33.79 7.21
CA ARG A 319 -11.65 33.54 8.19
C ARG A 319 -10.44 32.84 7.56
N ASN A 320 -9.88 33.47 6.54
CA ASN A 320 -8.66 33.00 5.93
C ASN A 320 -7.52 33.03 6.95
N ARG A 321 -6.99 31.89 7.31
CA ARG A 321 -6.00 31.73 8.38
C ARG A 321 -4.99 30.64 8.10
N VAL A 322 -3.96 30.62 8.89
CA VAL A 322 -3.02 29.49 8.98
C VAL A 322 -3.08 28.94 10.39
N VAL A 323 -3.36 27.65 10.50
CA VAL A 323 -3.51 26.95 11.78
C VAL A 323 -2.32 26.04 12.00
N LYS A 324 -1.71 26.11 13.17
CA LYS A 324 -0.64 25.21 13.62
C LYS A 324 -1.18 24.23 14.65
N LEU A 325 -0.91 22.95 14.47
CA LEU A 325 -1.09 21.90 15.47
C LEU A 325 0.29 21.43 15.92
N ALA A 326 0.60 21.57 17.19
CA ALA A 326 1.87 21.10 17.73
C ALA A 326 1.93 19.56 17.76
N ALA A 327 3.10 19.00 17.50
CA ALA A 327 3.33 17.55 17.49
C ALA A 327 2.88 16.92 18.82
N GLY A 328 2.06 15.87 18.72
CA GLY A 328 1.51 15.16 19.89
C GLY A 328 0.51 15.95 20.74
N SER A 329 0.09 17.14 20.30
CA SER A 329 -0.88 17.98 20.98
C SER A 329 -2.28 17.83 20.37
N ASN A 330 -3.30 18.10 21.18
CA ASN A 330 -4.69 18.31 20.72
C ASN A 330 -5.06 19.80 20.68
N THR A 331 -4.09 20.70 20.87
CA THR A 331 -4.33 22.14 20.90
C THR A 331 -3.77 22.75 19.64
N GLN A 332 -4.63 23.35 18.85
CA GLN A 332 -4.26 24.15 17.68
C GLN A 332 -4.06 25.62 18.05
N THR A 333 -3.30 26.33 17.24
CA THR A 333 -3.03 27.75 17.38
C THR A 333 -3.17 28.44 16.02
N ASP A 334 -3.97 29.49 15.96
CA ASP A 334 -4.05 30.33 14.78
C ASP A 334 -2.81 31.22 14.71
N LEU A 335 -2.07 31.13 13.61
CA LEU A 335 -0.91 32.00 13.38
C LEU A 335 -1.37 33.43 13.05
N ARG A 336 -0.59 34.42 13.49
CA ARG A 336 -0.98 35.84 13.45
C ARG A 336 -0.72 36.47 12.08
N PHE A 337 -1.09 35.80 11.00
CA PHE A 337 -1.18 36.47 9.70
C PHE A 337 -2.38 37.38 9.66
N THR A 338 -2.27 38.50 8.94
CA THR A 338 -3.33 39.49 8.79
C THR A 338 -3.54 39.81 7.33
N GLY A 339 -4.81 40.05 6.96
CA GLY A 339 -5.18 40.49 5.60
C GLY A 339 -4.91 39.42 4.53
N LEU A 340 -5.06 38.14 4.88
CA LEU A 340 -5.06 37.05 3.92
C LEU A 340 -6.34 37.13 3.06
N GLY A 341 -6.17 37.13 1.74
CA GLY A 341 -7.29 37.16 0.80
C GLY A 341 -7.72 35.78 0.33
N PHE A 342 -6.80 34.97 -0.16
CA PHE A 342 -6.99 33.58 -0.50
C PHE A 342 -5.62 32.86 -0.38
N PRO A 343 -5.25 32.43 0.82
CA PRO A 343 -4.01 31.71 1.01
C PRO A 343 -4.12 30.27 0.43
N GLU A 344 -3.17 29.87 -0.42
CA GLU A 344 -3.19 28.58 -1.10
C GLU A 344 -2.11 27.61 -0.59
N SER A 345 -0.94 28.11 -0.25
CA SER A 345 0.21 27.28 0.07
C SER A 345 0.94 27.80 1.30
N VAL A 346 1.51 26.86 2.06
CA VAL A 346 2.31 27.13 3.26
C VAL A 346 3.59 26.31 3.22
N ALA A 347 4.70 26.92 3.68
CA ALA A 347 5.97 26.24 3.93
C ALA A 347 6.56 26.68 5.27
N VAL A 348 7.43 25.87 5.84
CA VAL A 348 8.09 26.16 7.13
C VAL A 348 9.57 25.83 7.01
N ASP A 349 10.44 26.78 7.40
CA ASP A 349 11.87 26.54 7.44
C ASP A 349 12.33 25.87 8.75
N THR A 350 13.61 25.52 8.79
CA THR A 350 14.22 24.85 9.95
C THR A 350 14.27 25.72 11.22
N ALA A 351 14.11 27.04 11.07
CA ALA A 351 14.01 28.00 12.19
C ALA A 351 12.58 28.19 12.66
N GLY A 352 11.59 27.55 11.99
CA GLY A 352 10.16 27.64 12.31
C GLY A 352 9.49 28.87 11.72
N ASN A 353 10.15 29.64 10.84
CA ASN A 353 9.48 30.70 10.11
C ASN A 353 8.44 30.08 9.14
N THR A 354 7.25 30.63 9.15
CA THR A 354 6.15 30.17 8.29
C THR A 354 6.01 31.13 7.10
N TYR A 355 5.93 30.56 5.90
CA TYR A 355 5.77 31.27 4.63
C TYR A 355 4.43 30.93 4.03
N VAL A 356 3.71 31.93 3.54
CA VAL A 356 2.35 31.77 2.98
C VAL A 356 2.23 32.48 1.66
N VAL A 357 1.70 31.79 0.67
CA VAL A 357 1.24 32.41 -0.57
C VAL A 357 -0.18 32.89 -0.39
N ASP A 358 -0.41 34.17 -0.66
CA ASP A 358 -1.73 34.76 -0.73
C ASP A 358 -2.03 35.16 -2.19
N ASN A 359 -2.79 34.30 -2.86
CA ASN A 359 -3.07 34.38 -4.29
C ASN A 359 -3.85 35.67 -4.64
N THR A 360 -4.89 36.03 -3.85
CA THR A 360 -5.71 37.21 -4.15
C THR A 360 -4.91 38.52 -4.14
N THR A 361 -3.94 38.61 -3.24
CA THR A 361 -3.10 39.82 -3.13
C THR A 361 -1.77 39.70 -3.85
N ASN A 362 -1.48 38.57 -4.47
CA ASN A 362 -0.21 38.24 -5.12
C ASN A 362 1.00 38.49 -4.23
N ARG A 363 0.93 38.06 -2.96
CA ARG A 363 2.01 38.25 -1.98
C ARG A 363 2.52 36.90 -1.46
N VAL A 364 3.78 36.92 -1.09
CA VAL A 364 4.38 35.89 -0.26
C VAL A 364 4.71 36.51 1.09
N LEU A 365 4.12 35.97 2.14
CA LEU A 365 4.23 36.47 3.50
C LEU A 365 5.12 35.57 4.32
N LYS A 366 5.94 36.14 5.20
CA LYS A 366 6.75 35.41 6.18
C LYS A 366 6.35 35.85 7.59
N LEU A 367 6.16 34.89 8.48
CA LEU A 367 5.95 35.08 9.91
C LEU A 367 7.01 34.32 10.69
N ALA A 368 7.79 35.01 11.50
CA ALA A 368 8.74 34.38 12.40
C ALA A 368 8.02 33.68 13.58
N PRO A 369 8.60 32.65 14.20
CA PRO A 369 8.03 31.99 15.37
C PRO A 369 7.71 33.04 16.46
N GLU A 370 6.53 32.89 17.06
CA GLU A 370 6.04 33.77 18.15
C GLU A 370 5.97 35.27 17.82
N SER A 371 6.20 35.63 16.56
CA SER A 371 6.08 37.00 16.10
C SER A 371 4.60 37.40 15.96
N ASN A 372 4.34 38.69 16.20
CA ASN A 372 3.05 39.30 15.92
C ASN A 372 3.07 40.12 14.62
N THR A 373 4.20 40.15 13.91
CA THR A 373 4.37 41.00 12.74
C THR A 373 4.84 40.16 11.57
N GLN A 374 4.02 40.09 10.55
CA GLN A 374 4.37 39.45 9.28
C GLN A 374 5.22 40.39 8.41
N THR A 375 6.02 39.82 7.55
CA THR A 375 6.83 40.52 6.54
C THR A 375 6.35 40.12 5.16
N VAL A 376 6.16 41.07 4.26
CA VAL A 376 5.92 40.79 2.84
C VAL A 376 7.27 40.58 2.17
N LEU A 377 7.49 39.44 1.54
CA LEU A 377 8.73 39.16 0.82
C LEU A 377 8.74 39.92 -0.54
N PRO A 378 9.94 40.27 -1.05
CA PRO A 378 10.08 41.15 -2.20
C PRO A 378 9.83 40.45 -3.55
N PHE A 379 8.79 39.67 -3.67
CA PHE A 379 8.34 39.08 -4.93
C PHE A 379 7.43 40.07 -5.67
N SER A 380 7.99 40.99 -6.47
CA SER A 380 7.21 41.91 -7.26
C SER A 380 6.86 41.38 -8.64
N GLY A 381 5.60 41.56 -9.07
CA GLY A 381 5.14 41.10 -10.39
C GLY A 381 5.07 39.57 -10.53
N VAL A 382 4.91 38.84 -9.40
CA VAL A 382 4.70 37.40 -9.33
C VAL A 382 3.22 37.15 -9.04
N ALA A 383 2.63 36.17 -9.72
CA ALA A 383 1.34 35.58 -9.37
C ALA A 383 1.60 34.23 -8.67
N PRO A 384 1.86 34.26 -7.35
CA PRO A 384 2.35 33.10 -6.65
C PRO A 384 1.24 32.09 -6.41
N ARG A 385 1.54 30.79 -6.57
CA ARG A 385 0.61 29.71 -6.31
C ARG A 385 1.12 28.72 -5.27
N SER A 386 2.38 28.33 -5.35
CA SER A 386 2.99 27.46 -4.36
C SER A 386 4.30 28.05 -3.82
N VAL A 387 4.64 27.70 -2.58
CA VAL A 387 5.88 28.11 -1.92
C VAL A 387 6.59 26.91 -1.32
N ALA A 388 7.89 26.86 -1.47
CA ALA A 388 8.78 25.93 -0.78
C ALA A 388 9.96 26.68 -0.19
N VAL A 389 10.62 26.10 0.82
CA VAL A 389 11.80 26.67 1.45
C VAL A 389 12.82 25.57 1.68
N ASP A 390 14.08 25.81 1.30
CA ASP A 390 15.15 24.87 1.52
C ASP A 390 15.80 25.02 2.92
N ILE A 391 16.78 24.15 3.20
CA ILE A 391 17.49 24.15 4.48
C ILE A 391 18.37 25.40 4.69
N ALA A 392 18.72 26.11 3.62
CA ALA A 392 19.46 27.38 3.68
C ALA A 392 18.54 28.57 3.97
N GLY A 393 17.23 28.38 3.89
CA GLY A 393 16.22 29.44 4.04
C GLY A 393 15.96 30.20 2.74
N ASP A 394 16.39 29.67 1.58
CA ASP A 394 16.03 30.19 0.27
C ASP A 394 14.55 29.88 -0.01
N VAL A 395 13.80 30.86 -0.47
CA VAL A 395 12.38 30.75 -0.72
C VAL A 395 12.12 30.60 -2.21
N PHE A 396 11.41 29.57 -2.59
CA PHE A 396 11.03 29.26 -3.97
C PHE A 396 9.53 29.45 -4.15
N VAL A 397 9.11 29.99 -5.29
CA VAL A 397 7.71 30.30 -5.59
C VAL A 397 7.42 29.97 -7.04
N THR A 398 6.31 29.26 -7.29
CA THR A 398 5.76 29.15 -8.64
C THR A 398 5.03 30.44 -9.00
N ASP A 399 5.37 31.00 -10.15
CA ASP A 399 4.73 32.20 -10.72
C ASP A 399 3.85 31.73 -11.88
N TYR A 400 2.63 31.32 -11.54
CA TYR A 400 1.70 30.63 -12.41
C TYR A 400 1.39 31.40 -13.70
N ARG A 401 1.11 32.70 -13.58
CA ARG A 401 0.72 33.53 -14.75
C ARG A 401 1.89 33.88 -15.67
N ASN A 402 3.10 33.89 -15.13
CA ASN A 402 4.30 34.21 -15.92
C ASN A 402 5.10 32.95 -16.31
N ASN A 403 4.56 31.76 -16.04
CA ASN A 403 5.15 30.47 -16.47
C ASN A 403 6.62 30.32 -16.03
N ARG A 404 6.91 30.60 -14.76
CA ARG A 404 8.28 30.53 -14.24
C ARG A 404 8.30 30.14 -12.77
N VAL A 405 9.46 29.74 -12.29
CA VAL A 405 9.77 29.59 -10.87
C VAL A 405 10.76 30.63 -10.45
N VAL A 406 10.51 31.27 -9.31
CA VAL A 406 11.33 32.36 -8.81
C VAL A 406 11.91 31.97 -7.46
N LYS A 407 13.21 32.22 -7.26
CA LYS A 407 13.93 31.99 -6.02
C LYS A 407 14.33 33.31 -5.38
N LEU A 408 14.10 33.43 -4.09
CA LEU A 408 14.66 34.50 -3.23
C LEU A 408 15.67 33.87 -2.28
N ALA A 409 16.94 34.16 -2.48
CA ALA A 409 17.99 33.66 -1.58
C ALA A 409 17.84 34.23 -0.17
N ALA A 410 18.20 33.48 0.85
CA ALA A 410 18.13 33.88 2.24
C ALA A 410 18.87 35.21 2.48
N GLY A 411 18.18 36.17 3.07
CA GLY A 411 18.73 37.52 3.31
C GLY A 411 18.83 38.43 2.07
N SER A 412 18.40 37.98 0.89
CA SER A 412 18.37 38.79 -0.33
C SER A 412 17.05 39.58 -0.40
N ASN A 413 17.09 40.72 -1.12
CA ASN A 413 15.92 41.46 -1.52
C ASN A 413 15.64 41.40 -3.03
N THR A 414 16.42 40.56 -3.76
CA THR A 414 16.31 40.46 -5.22
C THR A 414 16.01 39.04 -5.61
N PRO A 415 14.80 38.75 -6.06
CA PRO A 415 14.42 37.44 -6.57
C PRO A 415 15.13 37.13 -7.90
N THR A 416 15.44 35.88 -8.14
CA THR A 416 16.04 35.36 -9.38
C THR A 416 15.12 34.32 -10.02
N VAL A 417 15.01 34.33 -11.35
CA VAL A 417 14.25 33.31 -12.09
C VAL A 417 15.09 32.06 -12.25
N LEU A 418 14.54 30.91 -11.90
CA LEU A 418 15.20 29.64 -12.12
C LEU A 418 15.14 29.23 -13.61
N PRO A 419 16.15 28.52 -14.12
CA PRO A 419 16.27 28.20 -15.54
C PRO A 419 15.36 27.06 -16.01
N PHE A 420 14.15 26.98 -15.49
CA PHE A 420 13.12 26.15 -16.10
C PHE A 420 12.73 26.70 -17.48
N THR A 421 12.43 25.82 -18.41
CA THR A 421 12.06 26.17 -19.77
C THR A 421 10.70 25.59 -20.15
N ARG A 422 9.90 26.37 -20.90
CA ARG A 422 8.61 25.95 -21.47
C ARG A 422 7.58 25.54 -20.39
N LEU A 423 7.61 26.16 -19.22
CA LEU A 423 6.52 26.01 -18.27
C LEU A 423 5.21 26.58 -18.87
N THR A 424 4.08 25.99 -18.55
CA THR A 424 2.76 26.33 -19.10
C THR A 424 1.71 26.62 -18.02
N GLY A 425 2.11 26.72 -16.77
CA GLY A 425 1.26 26.98 -15.60
C GLY A 425 1.77 26.19 -14.41
N PRO A 426 2.96 26.55 -13.88
CA PRO A 426 3.55 25.78 -12.78
C PRO A 426 2.70 25.91 -11.52
N ASP A 427 2.32 24.78 -10.93
CA ASP A 427 1.44 24.68 -9.79
C ASP A 427 2.22 24.26 -8.53
N GLY A 428 2.21 22.99 -8.20
CA GLY A 428 2.90 22.44 -7.02
C GLY A 428 4.42 22.59 -7.08
N LEU A 429 5.02 22.85 -5.92
CA LEU A 429 6.45 23.10 -5.78
C LEU A 429 7.01 22.37 -4.54
N ALA A 430 8.14 21.70 -4.70
CA ALA A 430 8.90 21.13 -3.59
C ALA A 430 10.41 21.36 -3.80
N VAL A 431 11.16 21.33 -2.71
CA VAL A 431 12.62 21.36 -2.73
C VAL A 431 13.14 20.30 -1.76
N ASP A 432 14.14 19.53 -2.20
CA ASP A 432 14.76 18.52 -1.35
C ASP A 432 15.95 19.06 -0.54
N THR A 433 16.53 18.21 0.28
CA THR A 433 17.67 18.58 1.13
C THR A 433 18.96 18.87 0.35
N ALA A 434 19.06 18.45 -0.92
CA ALA A 434 20.14 18.77 -1.83
C ALA A 434 19.95 20.13 -2.52
N GLY A 435 18.76 20.72 -2.43
CA GLY A 435 18.38 21.94 -3.11
C GLY A 435 17.84 21.70 -4.54
N ASP A 436 17.53 20.46 -4.90
CA ASP A 436 16.87 20.13 -6.15
C ASP A 436 15.41 20.59 -6.09
N VAL A 437 14.93 21.24 -7.15
CA VAL A 437 13.59 21.84 -7.21
C VAL A 437 12.69 20.99 -8.09
N TYR A 438 11.51 20.66 -7.58
CA TYR A 438 10.48 19.87 -8.24
C TYR A 438 9.25 20.70 -8.49
N VAL A 439 8.71 20.66 -9.70
CA VAL A 439 7.58 21.50 -10.14
C VAL A 439 6.57 20.67 -10.90
N VAL A 440 5.32 20.80 -10.53
CA VAL A 440 4.18 20.33 -11.34
C VAL A 440 3.89 21.35 -12.43
N ASP A 441 3.83 20.92 -13.68
CA ASP A 441 3.51 21.76 -14.85
C ASP A 441 2.65 21.00 -15.85
N GLY A 442 1.36 21.28 -15.87
CA GLY A 442 0.38 20.52 -16.65
C GLY A 442 0.31 19.07 -16.20
N ASP A 443 0.52 18.14 -17.11
CA ASP A 443 0.52 16.68 -16.89
C ASP A 443 1.88 16.10 -16.46
N LYS A 444 2.85 16.96 -16.11
CA LYS A 444 4.25 16.57 -15.86
C LYS A 444 4.77 17.04 -14.52
N VAL A 445 5.77 16.32 -14.05
CA VAL A 445 6.61 16.76 -12.95
C VAL A 445 8.03 16.97 -13.47
N LEU A 446 8.55 18.17 -13.25
CA LEU A 446 9.87 18.57 -13.68
C LEU A 446 10.80 18.67 -12.48
N LYS A 447 12.05 18.27 -12.67
CA LYS A 447 13.13 18.41 -11.68
C LYS A 447 14.22 19.30 -12.25
N LEU A 448 14.68 20.27 -11.47
CA LEU A 448 15.88 21.06 -11.72
C LEU A 448 16.87 20.77 -10.58
N ALA A 449 17.96 20.09 -10.89
CA ALA A 449 19.00 19.82 -9.90
C ALA A 449 19.68 21.11 -9.44
N ALA A 450 20.12 21.15 -8.19
CA ALA A 450 20.78 22.29 -7.59
C ALA A 450 21.99 22.74 -8.43
N GLY A 451 22.01 24.02 -8.79
CA GLY A 451 23.07 24.60 -9.64
C GLY A 451 23.04 24.19 -11.13
N SER A 452 22.06 23.40 -11.56
CA SER A 452 21.88 23.03 -12.95
C SER A 452 21.14 24.11 -13.74
N ASN A 453 21.42 24.17 -15.04
CA ASN A 453 20.65 24.97 -16.00
C ASN A 453 19.75 24.09 -16.90
N THR A 454 19.67 22.80 -16.61
CA THR A 454 18.91 21.84 -17.42
C THR A 454 17.92 21.09 -16.55
N GLN A 455 16.63 21.23 -16.85
CA GLN A 455 15.57 20.48 -16.20
C GLN A 455 15.45 19.07 -16.78
N THR A 456 14.92 18.15 -15.99
CA THR A 456 14.55 16.80 -16.40
C THR A 456 13.07 16.58 -16.17
N VAL A 457 12.40 15.84 -17.06
CA VAL A 457 11.01 15.38 -16.84
C VAL A 457 11.11 14.07 -16.04
N LEU A 458 10.42 14.00 -14.93
CA LEU A 458 10.35 12.77 -14.15
C LEU A 458 9.41 11.74 -14.82
N PRO A 459 9.72 10.45 -14.75
CA PRO A 459 9.03 9.42 -15.50
C PRO A 459 7.69 8.99 -14.87
N PHE A 460 6.88 9.95 -14.46
CA PHE A 460 5.50 9.69 -14.11
C PHE A 460 4.68 9.38 -15.36
N THR A 461 3.72 8.48 -15.26
CA THR A 461 2.80 8.10 -16.34
C THR A 461 1.37 8.12 -15.84
N GLY A 462 0.45 8.52 -16.71
CA GLY A 462 -1.00 8.49 -16.40
C GLY A 462 -1.50 9.60 -15.48
N LEU A 463 -0.71 10.64 -15.21
CA LEU A 463 -1.20 11.80 -14.46
C LEU A 463 -2.31 12.51 -15.25
N GLY A 464 -3.45 12.79 -14.58
CA GLY A 464 -4.61 13.48 -15.16
C GLY A 464 -4.56 14.99 -14.89
N ASP A 465 -4.59 15.38 -13.61
CA ASP A 465 -4.50 16.77 -13.16
C ASP A 465 -3.65 16.83 -11.89
N PRO A 466 -2.32 16.68 -12.02
CA PRO A 466 -1.43 16.75 -10.86
C PRO A 466 -1.39 18.18 -10.31
N GLN A 467 -1.56 18.32 -9.00
CA GLN A 467 -1.62 19.61 -8.33
C GLN A 467 -0.45 19.85 -7.37
N GLY A 468 -0.21 18.93 -6.47
CA GLY A 468 0.83 19.05 -5.44
C GLY A 468 1.99 18.08 -5.66
N VAL A 469 3.19 18.49 -5.26
CA VAL A 469 4.38 17.64 -5.24
C VAL A 469 5.06 17.75 -3.89
N ALA A 470 5.57 16.62 -3.39
CA ALA A 470 6.42 16.54 -2.21
C ALA A 470 7.58 15.58 -2.46
N VAL A 471 8.66 15.75 -1.72
CA VAL A 471 9.83 14.88 -1.80
C VAL A 471 10.26 14.47 -0.40
N ASP A 472 10.52 13.19 -0.19
CA ASP A 472 11.00 12.70 1.09
C ASP A 472 12.54 12.77 1.20
N THR A 473 13.05 12.50 2.40
CA THR A 473 14.49 12.53 2.67
C THR A 473 15.30 11.44 1.93
N ALA A 474 14.61 10.43 1.40
CA ALA A 474 15.20 9.39 0.57
C ALA A 474 15.21 9.76 -0.92
N GLY A 475 14.58 10.88 -1.30
CA GLY A 475 14.49 11.36 -2.67
C GLY A 475 13.31 10.78 -3.45
N ALA A 476 12.38 10.08 -2.80
CA ALA A 476 11.15 9.66 -3.47
C ALA A 476 10.20 10.85 -3.63
N VAL A 477 9.57 10.96 -4.81
CA VAL A 477 8.69 12.07 -5.19
C VAL A 477 7.24 11.60 -5.14
N TYR A 478 6.39 12.36 -4.48
CA TYR A 478 4.95 12.13 -4.33
C TYR A 478 4.18 13.22 -5.05
N VAL A 479 3.14 12.86 -5.76
CA VAL A 479 2.31 13.77 -6.55
C VAL A 479 0.84 13.50 -6.26
N THR A 480 0.09 14.55 -5.92
CA THR A 480 -1.37 14.44 -5.86
C THR A 480 -1.95 14.57 -7.26
N ASP A 481 -2.76 13.62 -7.68
CA ASP A 481 -3.42 13.60 -8.99
C ASP A 481 -4.93 13.71 -8.78
N ARG A 482 -5.46 14.90 -9.09
CA ARG A 482 -6.84 15.27 -8.75
C ARG A 482 -7.87 14.53 -9.62
N ASP A 483 -7.64 14.43 -10.91
CA ASP A 483 -8.60 13.80 -11.82
C ASP A 483 -8.67 12.28 -11.61
N ASN A 484 -7.57 11.66 -11.19
CA ASN A 484 -7.53 10.25 -10.86
C ASN A 484 -7.84 9.97 -9.37
N ALA A 485 -8.03 11.00 -8.54
CA ALA A 485 -8.31 10.92 -7.11
C ALA A 485 -7.29 10.06 -6.34
N GLU A 486 -6.00 10.19 -6.67
CA GLU A 486 -4.92 9.39 -6.10
C GLU A 486 -3.67 10.23 -5.75
N VAL A 487 -2.74 9.59 -5.03
CA VAL A 487 -1.39 10.09 -4.81
C VAL A 487 -0.41 9.10 -5.42
N VAL A 488 0.37 9.55 -6.38
CA VAL A 488 1.35 8.72 -7.08
C VAL A 488 2.73 8.91 -6.46
N LYS A 489 3.48 7.84 -6.28
CA LYS A 489 4.86 7.85 -5.78
C LYS A 489 5.82 7.38 -6.86
N LEU A 490 6.87 8.17 -7.11
CA LEU A 490 8.06 7.75 -7.85
C LEU A 490 9.18 7.46 -6.84
N ALA A 491 9.68 6.23 -6.83
CA ALA A 491 10.80 5.88 -5.96
C ALA A 491 12.05 6.67 -6.31
N ALA A 492 12.93 6.91 -5.33
CA ALA A 492 14.25 7.47 -5.59
C ALA A 492 15.03 6.54 -6.53
N GLY A 493 15.59 7.09 -7.58
CA GLY A 493 16.40 6.37 -8.56
C GLY A 493 17.82 6.06 -8.06
#